data_c96cad7043b3df5ed6ff833cdeca1166
#
_entry.id   c96cad7043b3df5ed6ff833cdeca1166
#
_cell.length_a   1.000
_cell.length_b   1.000
_cell.length_c   1.000
_cell.angle_alpha   90.00
_cell.angle_beta   90.00
_cell.angle_gamma   90.00
#
_symmetry.space_group_name_H-M   'P 1'
#
loop_
_entity.id
_entity.type
_entity.pdbx_description
1 polymer ?
#
loop_
_entity_poly.entity_id
_entity_poly.type
_entity_poly.pdbx_seq_one_letter_code
_entity_poly.pdbx_strand_id
1 'polypeptide(L)'
;MHVALYLRSRTIREPRVPSLGPGLSPATKSPTTHLRWIATLSTPLLPLLAWYAYHHAKTGFTFGNPEYLRYNATANLTAAHIFTAIYYRFLHLFWQRNIWLPIVLTIACLLLPRRPKAEAQSLQPTTLTTIAVLIAGNWLAFSILGGAILTRYLLPIYPLILLTCVATWRERTRLWPYLAVLTGLAFFSALWLNPPTSFAPEDNLTYRDMIVVHQEAAAYIAQHYPDATVLTAWPAAAELFRPDLGYVPRSIKVTPLENFTLAEVQKAAQEPDQFDTAMVFTTHYTSPALSRYLLTHPNSRRGREYATERDLRPREIASILHGTIVWQDERDGEWAAVLRFNRSYEARVLPSPFSPHR
;
A
#
# COMPACT_ATOMS: atom_id res chain seq x y z
N MET A 1 29.14 -3.46 8.55
CA MET A 1 30.51 -3.60 9.11
C MET A 1 30.69 -2.92 10.46
N HIS A 2 30.01 -1.83 10.78
CA HIS A 2 30.12 -1.14 12.09
C HIS A 2 29.42 -1.85 13.27
N VAL A 3 28.41 -2.67 13.05
CA VAL A 3 27.69 -3.40 14.12
C VAL A 3 28.54 -4.56 14.67
N ALA A 4 29.42 -5.16 13.86
CA ALA A 4 30.29 -6.27 14.29
C ALA A 4 31.44 -5.83 15.20
N LEU A 5 31.88 -4.58 15.11
CA LEU A 5 32.96 -4.03 15.95
C LEU A 5 32.51 -3.67 17.37
N TYR A 6 31.23 -3.33 17.54
CA TYR A 6 30.69 -2.99 18.86
C TYR A 6 30.50 -4.22 19.79
N LEU A 7 30.38 -5.42 19.22
CA LEU A 7 30.19 -6.64 20.00
C LEU A 7 31.51 -7.28 20.49
N ARG A 8 32.68 -6.82 20.00
CA ARG A 8 33.98 -7.40 20.36
C ARG A 8 34.71 -6.66 21.49
N SER A 9 34.24 -5.51 21.96
CA SER A 9 34.91 -4.66 22.92
C SER A 9 34.55 -4.86 24.39
N ARG A 10 33.79 -5.92 24.77
CA ARG A 10 33.36 -6.14 26.15
C ARG A 10 34.11 -7.28 26.86
N THR A 11 35.45 -7.29 26.78
CA THR A 11 36.29 -8.05 27.70
C THR A 11 37.34 -7.16 28.37
N ILE A 12 36.96 -5.92 28.72
CA ILE A 12 37.77 -5.08 29.55
C ILE A 12 37.17 -5.09 30.96
N ARG A 13 37.93 -5.68 31.91
CA ARG A 13 37.63 -5.61 33.34
C ARG A 13 37.39 -4.14 33.73
N GLU A 14 36.23 -3.87 34.31
CA GLU A 14 35.99 -2.56 34.92
C GLU A 14 37.02 -2.32 36.02
N PRO A 15 37.75 -1.19 36.02
CA PRO A 15 38.56 -0.80 37.18
C PRO A 15 37.60 -0.46 38.31
N ARG A 16 37.88 -1.02 39.53
CA ARG A 16 37.19 -0.65 40.75
C ARG A 16 37.26 0.87 40.93
N VAL A 17 36.12 1.53 40.80
CA VAL A 17 35.99 2.96 41.10
C VAL A 17 36.05 3.10 42.62
N PRO A 18 36.97 3.95 43.17
CA PRO A 18 36.97 4.26 44.59
C PRO A 18 35.61 4.91 44.98
N SER A 19 35.07 4.54 46.10
CA SER A 19 33.86 5.16 46.66
C SER A 19 34.13 6.65 46.93
N LEU A 20 33.63 7.50 46.03
CA LEU A 20 33.57 8.94 46.20
C LEU A 20 32.45 9.28 47.15
N GLY A 21 32.75 10.03 48.22
CA GLY A 21 31.89 10.44 49.30
C GLY A 21 30.63 11.21 48.83
N PRO A 22 29.67 11.47 49.77
CA PRO A 22 28.41 12.09 49.50
C PRO A 22 28.58 13.56 49.13
N GLY A 23 28.42 13.91 47.87
CA GLY A 23 28.53 15.32 47.45
C GLY A 23 28.58 15.64 45.96
N LEU A 24 28.14 14.73 45.09
CA LEU A 24 27.98 15.10 43.67
C LEU A 24 26.49 15.31 43.35
N SER A 25 26.08 16.58 43.38
CA SER A 25 24.85 17.03 42.73
C SER A 25 24.80 16.51 41.30
N PRO A 26 23.60 16.10 40.78
CA PRO A 26 23.47 15.68 39.40
C PRO A 26 23.98 16.79 38.50
N ALA A 27 25.03 16.51 37.73
CA ALA A 27 25.61 17.45 36.78
C ALA A 27 24.48 17.92 35.85
N THR A 28 24.04 19.14 36.05
CA THR A 28 23.13 19.83 35.14
C THR A 28 23.74 19.80 33.75
N LYS A 29 23.20 19.00 32.84
CA LYS A 29 23.70 18.92 31.46
C LYS A 29 23.73 20.34 30.91
N SER A 30 24.91 20.81 30.51
CA SER A 30 25.14 22.16 29.97
C SER A 30 24.10 22.45 28.87
N PRO A 31 23.51 23.65 28.82
CA PRO A 31 22.56 24.05 27.76
C PRO A 31 23.16 23.88 26.36
N THR A 32 24.47 23.95 26.20
CA THR A 32 25.20 23.69 24.95
C THR A 32 25.05 22.24 24.47
N THR A 33 24.89 21.28 25.39
CA THR A 33 24.65 19.86 25.04
C THR A 33 23.28 19.67 24.41
N HIS A 34 22.24 20.29 24.97
CA HIS A 34 20.90 20.24 24.41
C HIS A 34 20.82 20.91 23.03
N LEU A 35 21.47 22.06 22.85
CA LEU A 35 21.50 22.75 21.57
C LEU A 35 22.20 21.91 20.47
N ARG A 36 23.31 21.25 20.80
CA ARG A 36 23.97 20.31 19.88
C ARG A 36 23.09 19.15 19.50
N TRP A 37 22.36 18.55 20.44
CA TRP A 37 21.43 17.48 20.16
C TRP A 37 20.28 17.95 19.25
N ILE A 38 19.69 19.11 19.53
CA ILE A 38 18.64 19.70 18.68
C ILE A 38 19.18 19.95 17.27
N ALA A 39 20.36 20.57 17.13
CA ALA A 39 20.99 20.82 15.85
C ALA A 39 21.22 19.52 15.06
N THR A 40 21.79 18.48 15.73
CA THR A 40 22.02 17.18 15.08
C THR A 40 20.71 16.49 14.65
N LEU A 41 19.70 16.52 15.50
CA LEU A 41 18.38 15.93 15.19
C LEU A 41 17.62 16.72 14.11
N SER A 42 17.93 18.00 13.94
CA SER A 42 17.34 18.85 12.90
C SER A 42 18.06 18.74 11.54
N THR A 43 19.27 18.18 11.50
CA THR A 43 20.04 18.03 10.24
C THR A 43 19.24 17.35 9.11
N PRO A 44 18.44 16.26 9.35
CA PRO A 44 17.63 15.63 8.33
C PRO A 44 16.54 16.52 7.73
N LEU A 45 16.17 17.61 8.40
CA LEU A 45 15.19 18.57 7.86
C LEU A 45 15.74 19.35 6.67
N LEU A 46 17.06 19.57 6.59
CA LEU A 46 17.67 20.33 5.51
C LEU A 46 17.44 19.69 4.12
N PRO A 47 17.77 18.41 3.89
CA PRO A 47 17.46 17.76 2.60
C PRO A 47 15.95 17.67 2.34
N LEU A 48 15.13 17.51 3.38
CA LEU A 48 13.69 17.51 3.23
C LEU A 48 13.16 18.87 2.76
N LEU A 49 13.61 19.97 3.37
CA LEU A 49 13.24 21.33 2.95
C LEU A 49 13.73 21.64 1.53
N ALA A 50 14.97 21.24 1.21
CA ALA A 50 15.50 21.38 -0.14
C ALA A 50 14.67 20.61 -1.16
N TRP A 51 14.24 19.38 -0.82
CA TRP A 51 13.34 18.61 -1.64
C TRP A 51 11.98 19.31 -1.85
N TYR A 52 11.36 19.81 -0.80
CA TYR A 52 10.09 20.53 -0.91
C TYR A 52 10.22 21.80 -1.76
N ALA A 53 11.30 22.56 -1.59
CA ALA A 53 11.56 23.76 -2.41
C ALA A 53 11.73 23.37 -3.89
N TYR A 54 12.53 22.35 -4.20
CA TYR A 54 12.71 21.83 -5.55
C TYR A 54 11.39 21.33 -6.15
N HIS A 55 10.63 20.52 -5.40
CA HIS A 55 9.36 19.98 -5.84
C HIS A 55 8.33 21.09 -6.13
N HIS A 56 8.24 22.08 -5.25
CA HIS A 56 7.38 23.24 -5.45
C HIS A 56 7.75 24.02 -6.70
N ALA A 57 9.04 24.27 -6.91
CA ALA A 57 9.53 24.98 -8.10
C ALA A 57 9.23 24.24 -9.41
N LYS A 58 9.20 22.89 -9.37
CA LYS A 58 8.95 22.06 -10.57
C LYS A 58 7.47 21.78 -10.83
N THR A 59 6.64 21.66 -9.80
CA THR A 59 5.26 21.18 -9.92
C THR A 59 4.21 22.21 -9.48
N GLY A 60 4.61 23.28 -8.81
CA GLY A 60 3.70 24.23 -8.17
C GLY A 60 3.09 23.74 -6.85
N PHE A 61 3.39 22.51 -6.42
CA PHE A 61 2.83 21.91 -5.21
C PHE A 61 3.92 21.66 -4.17
N THR A 62 3.65 22.01 -2.90
CA THR A 62 4.63 21.80 -1.81
C THR A 62 4.64 20.36 -1.29
N PHE A 63 3.46 19.75 -1.12
CA PHE A 63 3.30 18.43 -0.49
C PHE A 63 2.93 17.31 -1.47
N GLY A 64 3.35 17.42 -2.73
CA GLY A 64 3.00 16.48 -3.78
C GLY A 64 1.72 16.86 -4.51
N ASN A 65 1.18 15.93 -5.32
CA ASN A 65 -0.05 16.15 -6.06
C ASN A 65 -1.23 16.32 -5.07
N PRO A 66 -2.00 17.44 -5.11
CA PRO A 66 -3.13 17.67 -4.22
C PRO A 66 -4.20 16.59 -4.29
N GLU A 67 -4.44 16.03 -5.46
CA GLU A 67 -5.40 14.95 -5.66
C GLU A 67 -4.94 13.68 -4.94
N TYR A 68 -3.67 13.31 -5.08
CA TYR A 68 -3.07 12.20 -4.34
C TYR A 68 -3.16 12.40 -2.82
N LEU A 69 -2.87 13.63 -2.34
CA LEU A 69 -3.00 13.97 -0.92
C LEU A 69 -4.45 13.87 -0.44
N ARG A 70 -5.40 14.34 -1.27
CA ARG A 70 -6.84 14.24 -0.97
C ARG A 70 -7.25 12.78 -0.79
N TYR A 71 -6.94 11.90 -1.75
CA TYR A 71 -7.31 10.48 -1.67
C TYR A 71 -6.62 9.75 -0.51
N ASN A 72 -5.36 10.04 -0.24
CA ASN A 72 -4.58 9.30 0.74
C ASN A 72 -4.64 9.86 2.16
N ALA A 73 -5.06 11.10 2.37
CA ALA A 73 -5.04 11.73 3.68
C ALA A 73 -6.38 12.38 4.09
N THR A 74 -7.09 13.07 3.20
CA THR A 74 -8.17 13.96 3.62
C THR A 74 -9.58 13.56 3.13
N ALA A 75 -9.72 12.76 2.08
CA ALA A 75 -11.00 12.45 1.45
C ALA A 75 -12.01 11.79 2.40
N ASN A 76 -11.56 11.05 3.39
CA ASN A 76 -12.37 10.21 4.25
C ASN A 76 -12.22 10.53 5.74
N LEU A 77 -11.96 11.78 6.11
CA LEU A 77 -11.85 12.22 7.52
C LEU A 77 -13.23 12.27 8.21
N THR A 78 -13.88 11.12 8.32
CA THR A 78 -15.11 10.95 9.10
C THR A 78 -14.86 10.04 10.30
N ALA A 79 -15.61 10.21 11.39
CA ALA A 79 -15.48 9.35 12.57
C ALA A 79 -15.67 7.86 12.22
N ALA A 80 -16.65 7.53 11.36
CA ALA A 80 -16.88 6.17 10.90
C ALA A 80 -15.67 5.59 10.16
N HIS A 81 -15.06 6.36 9.25
CA HIS A 81 -13.87 5.94 8.53
C HIS A 81 -12.66 5.75 9.47
N ILE A 82 -12.46 6.66 10.43
CA ILE A 82 -11.37 6.53 11.42
C ILE A 82 -11.51 5.22 12.22
N PHE A 83 -12.70 4.90 12.73
CA PHE A 83 -12.94 3.62 13.43
C PHE A 83 -12.72 2.41 12.53
N THR A 84 -13.16 2.48 11.29
CA THR A 84 -12.92 1.45 10.28
C THR A 84 -11.43 1.29 10.00
N ALA A 85 -10.70 2.39 9.85
CA ALA A 85 -9.25 2.40 9.62
C ALA A 85 -8.48 1.81 10.82
N ILE A 86 -8.85 2.17 12.05
CA ILE A 86 -8.29 1.59 13.29
C ILE A 86 -8.44 0.06 13.27
N TYR A 87 -9.65 -0.43 12.97
CA TYR A 87 -9.95 -1.86 12.94
C TYR A 87 -9.17 -2.59 11.83
N TYR A 88 -9.21 -2.10 10.58
CA TYR A 88 -8.51 -2.76 9.48
C TYR A 88 -6.98 -2.70 9.64
N ARG A 89 -6.41 -1.58 10.13
CA ARG A 89 -4.98 -1.51 10.42
C ARG A 89 -4.57 -2.45 11.55
N PHE A 90 -5.43 -2.68 12.53
CA PHE A 90 -5.20 -3.72 13.53
C PHE A 90 -5.18 -5.12 12.89
N LEU A 91 -6.12 -5.42 11.99
CA LEU A 91 -6.10 -6.67 11.23
C LEU A 91 -4.84 -6.80 10.36
N HIS A 92 -4.40 -5.70 9.73
CA HIS A 92 -3.15 -5.69 8.95
C HIS A 92 -1.93 -6.04 9.82
N LEU A 93 -1.88 -5.60 11.09
CA LEU A 93 -0.80 -5.98 12.01
C LEU A 93 -0.80 -7.46 12.35
N PHE A 94 -1.91 -8.17 12.16
CA PHE A 94 -2.01 -9.59 12.48
C PHE A 94 -1.92 -10.49 11.25
N TRP A 95 -2.67 -10.17 10.18
CA TRP A 95 -2.84 -11.09 9.06
C TRP A 95 -1.89 -10.84 7.90
N GLN A 96 -1.49 -9.59 7.69
CA GLN A 96 -0.65 -9.26 6.55
C GLN A 96 0.76 -9.86 6.71
N ARG A 97 1.28 -10.38 5.59
CA ARG A 97 2.64 -10.93 5.49
C ARG A 97 2.96 -12.00 6.55
N ASN A 98 1.95 -12.70 7.07
CA ASN A 98 2.10 -13.72 8.13
C ASN A 98 2.74 -13.18 9.43
N ILE A 99 2.60 -11.88 9.74
CA ILE A 99 3.17 -11.29 10.97
C ILE A 99 2.53 -11.84 12.25
N TRP A 100 1.35 -12.47 12.14
CA TRP A 100 0.73 -13.20 13.25
C TRP A 100 1.67 -14.28 13.82
N LEU A 101 2.51 -14.91 12.97
CA LEU A 101 3.38 -15.99 13.41
C LEU A 101 4.41 -15.53 14.45
N PRO A 102 5.27 -14.50 14.20
CA PRO A 102 6.20 -14.02 15.23
C PRO A 102 5.48 -13.50 16.48
N ILE A 103 4.27 -12.93 16.35
CA ILE A 103 3.48 -12.48 17.50
C ILE A 103 3.05 -13.67 18.37
N VAL A 104 2.47 -14.72 17.76
CA VAL A 104 2.04 -15.95 18.47
C VAL A 104 3.24 -16.66 19.10
N LEU A 105 4.35 -16.78 18.37
CA LEU A 105 5.59 -17.36 18.93
C LEU A 105 6.11 -16.54 20.12
N THR A 106 5.97 -15.21 20.08
CA THR A 106 6.36 -14.35 21.19
C THR A 106 5.46 -14.56 22.40
N ILE A 107 4.14 -14.64 22.21
CA ILE A 107 3.18 -14.94 23.28
C ILE A 107 3.50 -16.32 23.89
N ALA A 108 3.75 -17.33 23.06
CA ALA A 108 4.16 -18.67 23.54
C ALA A 108 5.46 -18.61 24.34
N CYS A 109 6.46 -17.85 23.87
CA CYS A 109 7.72 -17.68 24.60
C CYS A 109 7.54 -16.94 25.94
N LEU A 110 6.58 -16.05 26.08
CA LEU A 110 6.31 -15.36 27.35
C LEU A 110 5.81 -16.30 28.44
N LEU A 111 5.24 -17.46 28.08
CA LEU A 111 4.85 -18.52 29.01
C LEU A 111 6.06 -19.32 29.54
N LEU A 112 7.22 -19.20 28.90
CA LEU A 112 8.44 -19.86 29.35
C LEU A 112 9.16 -19.04 30.44
N PRO A 113 9.87 -19.68 31.40
CA PRO A 113 10.69 -18.97 32.36
C PRO A 113 11.84 -18.21 31.68
N ARG A 114 12.27 -17.10 32.29
CA ARG A 114 13.46 -16.37 31.85
C ARG A 114 14.70 -17.22 32.01
N ARG A 115 15.60 -17.13 31.05
CA ARG A 115 16.88 -17.84 31.13
C ARG A 115 17.80 -17.15 32.11
N PRO A 116 18.55 -17.87 32.97
CA PRO A 116 19.36 -17.29 34.05
C PRO A 116 20.43 -16.27 33.62
N LYS A 117 20.89 -16.29 32.36
CA LYS A 117 21.89 -15.36 31.81
C LYS A 117 21.30 -14.30 30.88
N ALA A 118 19.99 -14.20 30.81
CA ALA A 118 19.30 -13.33 29.84
C ALA A 118 19.16 -11.89 30.29
N GLU A 119 19.32 -11.58 31.60
CA GLU A 119 19.14 -10.22 32.14
C GLU A 119 20.04 -9.19 31.44
N ALA A 120 21.28 -9.55 31.10
CA ALA A 120 22.20 -8.66 30.38
C ALA A 120 21.82 -8.42 28.91
N GLN A 121 20.82 -9.11 28.39
CA GLN A 121 20.40 -9.07 26.98
C GLN A 121 18.93 -8.63 26.80
N SER A 122 18.20 -8.41 27.89
CA SER A 122 16.81 -7.94 27.84
C SER A 122 16.74 -6.46 27.46
N LEU A 123 15.66 -6.11 26.73
CA LEU A 123 15.35 -4.70 26.48
C LEU A 123 14.95 -4.03 27.81
N GLN A 124 15.53 -2.86 28.06
CA GLN A 124 15.16 -2.08 29.24
C GLN A 124 13.68 -1.67 29.17
N PRO A 125 12.98 -1.58 30.33
CA PRO A 125 11.58 -1.16 30.35
C PRO A 125 11.32 0.18 29.65
N THR A 126 12.25 1.14 29.79
CA THR A 126 12.18 2.43 29.07
C THR A 126 12.23 2.25 27.55
N THR A 127 13.06 1.35 27.04
CA THR A 127 13.14 1.04 25.61
C THR A 127 11.84 0.39 25.12
N LEU A 128 11.27 -0.55 25.88
CA LEU A 128 9.99 -1.18 25.55
C LEU A 128 8.85 -0.17 25.52
N THR A 129 8.81 0.74 26.51
CA THR A 129 7.83 1.83 26.52
C THR A 129 7.97 2.73 25.30
N THR A 130 9.21 3.12 24.96
CA THR A 130 9.47 3.93 23.77
C THR A 130 8.99 3.22 22.48
N ILE A 131 9.31 1.94 22.34
CA ILE A 131 8.85 1.13 21.19
C ILE A 131 7.31 1.08 21.17
N ALA A 132 6.67 0.82 22.28
CA ALA A 132 5.21 0.77 22.37
C ALA A 132 4.56 2.12 21.98
N VAL A 133 5.11 3.24 22.47
CA VAL A 133 4.65 4.59 22.11
C VAL A 133 4.82 4.86 20.61
N LEU A 134 5.96 4.48 20.03
CA LEU A 134 6.20 4.65 18.59
C LEU A 134 5.23 3.80 17.74
N ILE A 135 4.99 2.55 18.13
CA ILE A 135 4.03 1.67 17.45
C ILE A 135 2.62 2.25 17.54
N ALA A 136 2.17 2.59 18.75
CA ALA A 136 0.84 3.14 18.97
C ALA A 136 0.65 4.50 18.29
N GLY A 137 1.65 5.38 18.38
CA GLY A 137 1.63 6.70 17.76
C GLY A 137 1.55 6.62 16.22
N ASN A 138 2.35 5.78 15.58
CA ASN A 138 2.29 5.56 14.14
C ASN A 138 0.94 4.95 13.72
N TRP A 139 0.49 3.91 14.41
CA TRP A 139 -0.78 3.26 14.13
C TRP A 139 -1.97 4.21 14.24
N LEU A 140 -2.04 5.02 15.32
CA LEU A 140 -3.10 6.02 15.53
C LEU A 140 -3.00 7.16 14.51
N ALA A 141 -1.81 7.71 14.27
CA ALA A 141 -1.61 8.80 13.35
C ALA A 141 -2.11 8.45 11.94
N PHE A 142 -1.70 7.28 11.42
CA PHE A 142 -2.17 6.85 10.10
C PHE A 142 -3.62 6.38 10.09
N SER A 143 -4.19 5.95 11.21
CA SER A 143 -5.62 5.65 11.30
C SER A 143 -6.48 6.91 11.25
N ILE A 144 -5.98 8.03 11.77
CA ILE A 144 -6.66 9.32 11.75
C ILE A 144 -6.46 10.03 10.40
N LEU A 145 -5.21 10.11 9.93
CA LEU A 145 -4.84 10.90 8.74
C LEU A 145 -4.93 10.11 7.43
N GLY A 146 -4.89 8.77 7.49
CA GLY A 146 -4.81 7.94 6.30
C GLY A 146 -6.16 7.73 5.63
N GLY A 147 -6.47 8.42 4.54
CA GLY A 147 -7.65 8.15 3.70
C GLY A 147 -7.61 6.72 3.12
N ALA A 148 -6.49 6.30 2.56
CA ALA A 148 -6.30 4.93 2.06
C ALA A 148 -5.78 3.99 3.16
N ILE A 149 -6.42 2.82 3.29
CA ILE A 149 -6.04 1.79 4.30
C ILE A 149 -4.96 0.88 3.69
N LEU A 150 -3.77 1.46 3.41
CA LEU A 150 -2.65 0.74 2.82
C LEU A 150 -1.68 0.23 3.89
N THR A 151 -1.26 -1.01 3.77
CA THR A 151 -0.33 -1.68 4.72
C THR A 151 1.04 -1.03 4.76
N ARG A 152 1.51 -0.44 3.65
CA ARG A 152 2.80 0.27 3.58
C ARG A 152 2.95 1.39 4.61
N TYR A 153 1.86 1.98 5.09
CA TYR A 153 1.91 3.00 6.15
C TYR A 153 2.30 2.43 7.52
N LEU A 154 2.21 1.10 7.70
CA LEU A 154 2.64 0.40 8.90
C LEU A 154 4.09 -0.12 8.81
N LEU A 155 4.77 0.03 7.67
CA LEU A 155 6.15 -0.44 7.49
C LEU A 155 7.12 0.08 8.57
N PRO A 156 7.02 1.34 9.06
CA PRO A 156 7.94 1.83 10.11
C PRO A 156 7.83 1.07 11.42
N ILE A 157 6.68 0.46 11.73
CA ILE A 157 6.49 -0.24 13.00
C ILE A 157 6.79 -1.73 12.95
N TYR A 158 6.81 -2.36 11.77
CA TYR A 158 7.16 -3.78 11.65
C TYR A 158 8.56 -4.13 12.20
N PRO A 159 9.63 -3.37 11.91
CA PRO A 159 10.93 -3.61 12.52
C PRO A 159 10.91 -3.52 14.04
N LEU A 160 10.11 -2.62 14.63
CA LEU A 160 9.98 -2.46 16.07
C LEU A 160 9.27 -3.66 16.70
N ILE A 161 8.22 -4.17 16.05
CA ILE A 161 7.52 -5.40 16.48
C ILE A 161 8.50 -6.59 16.43
N LEU A 162 9.21 -6.76 15.31
CA LEU A 162 10.16 -7.86 15.14
C LEU A 162 11.33 -7.79 16.14
N LEU A 163 11.84 -6.59 16.41
CA LEU A 163 12.87 -6.36 17.42
C LEU A 163 12.38 -6.84 18.78
N THR A 164 11.15 -6.50 19.16
CA THR A 164 10.55 -6.94 20.43
C THR A 164 10.37 -8.45 20.46
N CYS A 165 9.90 -9.06 19.36
CA CYS A 165 9.77 -10.51 19.24
C CYS A 165 11.12 -11.21 19.43
N VAL A 166 12.12 -10.83 18.66
CA VAL A 166 13.46 -11.46 18.71
C VAL A 166 14.11 -11.25 20.09
N ALA A 167 14.01 -10.07 20.69
CA ALA A 167 14.51 -9.83 22.03
C ALA A 167 13.86 -10.74 23.06
N THR A 168 12.53 -10.90 23.00
CA THR A 168 11.77 -11.81 23.89
C THR A 168 12.21 -13.28 23.68
N TRP A 169 12.35 -13.74 22.43
CA TRP A 169 12.78 -15.10 22.17
C TRP A 169 14.19 -15.39 22.71
N ARG A 170 15.13 -14.45 22.49
CA ARG A 170 16.51 -14.56 23.04
C ARG A 170 16.53 -14.66 24.55
N GLU A 171 15.62 -13.96 25.21
CA GLU A 171 15.48 -13.96 26.66
C GLU A 171 14.89 -15.28 27.18
N ARG A 172 13.98 -15.92 26.42
CA ARG A 172 13.19 -17.06 26.90
C ARG A 172 13.64 -18.41 26.38
N THR A 173 14.21 -18.50 25.17
CA THR A 173 14.57 -19.80 24.57
C THR A 173 15.92 -19.78 23.84
N ARG A 174 16.58 -20.92 23.82
CA ARG A 174 17.78 -21.13 22.98
C ARG A 174 17.41 -21.36 21.50
N LEU A 175 16.16 -21.67 21.22
CA LEU A 175 15.65 -21.92 19.87
C LEU A 175 15.37 -20.63 19.07
N TRP A 176 15.66 -19.46 19.62
CA TRP A 176 15.39 -18.17 18.97
C TRP A 176 15.90 -18.06 17.52
N PRO A 177 17.07 -18.64 17.11
CA PRO A 177 17.50 -18.57 15.72
C PRO A 177 16.54 -19.31 14.78
N TYR A 178 16.04 -20.47 15.21
CA TYR A 178 15.07 -21.26 14.44
C TYR A 178 13.72 -20.52 14.32
N LEU A 179 13.29 -19.82 15.38
CA LEU A 179 12.09 -18.98 15.33
C LEU A 179 12.26 -17.82 14.35
N ALA A 180 13.46 -17.22 14.30
CA ALA A 180 13.78 -16.17 13.33
C ALA A 180 13.76 -16.69 11.89
N VAL A 181 14.35 -17.87 11.63
CA VAL A 181 14.32 -18.53 10.31
C VAL A 181 12.88 -18.85 9.92
N LEU A 182 12.09 -19.44 10.83
CA LEU A 182 10.69 -19.76 10.58
C LEU A 182 9.87 -18.50 10.24
N THR A 183 10.12 -17.40 10.94
CA THR A 183 9.50 -16.09 10.63
C THR A 183 9.90 -15.59 9.24
N GLY A 184 11.18 -15.71 8.88
CA GLY A 184 11.66 -15.38 7.54
C GLY A 184 10.98 -16.19 6.44
N LEU A 185 10.84 -17.51 6.65
CA LEU A 185 10.11 -18.40 5.73
C LEU A 185 8.63 -18.05 5.64
N ALA A 186 8.00 -17.67 6.75
CA ALA A 186 6.61 -17.23 6.77
C ALA A 186 6.42 -15.92 5.98
N PHE A 187 7.33 -14.95 6.10
CA PHE A 187 7.30 -13.73 5.29
C PHE A 187 7.55 -14.01 3.82
N PHE A 188 8.48 -14.93 3.51
CA PHE A 188 8.73 -15.33 2.13
C PHE A 188 7.48 -16.00 1.52
N SER A 189 6.82 -16.90 2.26
CA SER A 189 5.59 -17.54 1.79
C SER A 189 4.44 -16.54 1.54
N ALA A 190 4.41 -15.41 2.25
CA ALA A 190 3.40 -14.38 2.09
C ALA A 190 3.49 -13.63 0.74
N LEU A 191 4.54 -13.86 -0.05
CA LEU A 191 4.62 -13.35 -1.42
C LEU A 191 3.59 -14.04 -2.35
N TRP A 192 3.14 -15.25 -2.01
CA TRP A 192 2.19 -16.04 -2.79
C TRP A 192 0.89 -16.35 -2.04
N LEU A 193 0.94 -16.37 -0.70
CA LEU A 193 -0.23 -16.69 0.11
C LEU A 193 -1.01 -15.42 0.44
N ASN A 194 -2.19 -15.33 -0.13
CA ASN A 194 -3.09 -14.20 0.11
C ASN A 194 -3.76 -14.31 1.48
N PRO A 195 -3.90 -13.20 2.24
CA PRO A 195 -4.68 -13.20 3.47
C PRO A 195 -6.15 -13.50 3.17
N PRO A 196 -6.92 -14.01 4.16
CA PRO A 196 -8.34 -14.31 4.00
C PRO A 196 -9.24 -13.06 3.98
N THR A 197 -8.64 -11.87 4.01
CA THR A 197 -9.30 -10.56 4.00
C THR A 197 -8.90 -9.80 2.75
N SER A 198 -9.66 -8.77 2.38
CA SER A 198 -9.25 -7.83 1.34
C SER A 198 -7.90 -7.20 1.69
N PHE A 199 -7.04 -7.07 0.71
CA PHE A 199 -5.71 -6.48 0.84
C PHE A 199 -5.37 -5.69 -0.43
N ALA A 200 -4.42 -4.77 -0.32
CA ALA A 200 -3.92 -4.05 -1.47
C ALA A 200 -3.03 -4.97 -2.34
N PRO A 201 -3.18 -4.98 -3.68
CA PRO A 201 -2.37 -5.83 -4.57
C PRO A 201 -0.87 -5.70 -4.34
N GLU A 202 -0.40 -4.52 -3.98
CA GLU A 202 1.01 -4.20 -3.68
C GLU A 202 1.60 -4.96 -2.46
N ASP A 203 0.77 -5.69 -1.71
CA ASP A 203 1.22 -6.43 -0.53
C ASP A 203 1.89 -7.77 -0.87
N ASN A 204 1.71 -8.26 -2.09
CA ASN A 204 2.32 -9.51 -2.58
C ASN A 204 2.62 -9.45 -4.09
N LEU A 205 2.92 -10.60 -4.71
CA LEU A 205 3.23 -10.69 -6.14
C LEU A 205 2.04 -10.45 -7.07
N THR A 206 0.80 -10.36 -6.57
CA THR A 206 -0.38 -9.98 -7.35
C THR A 206 -0.19 -8.61 -8.01
N TYR A 207 0.56 -7.70 -7.36
CA TYR A 207 0.90 -6.41 -7.96
C TYR A 207 1.75 -6.51 -9.23
N ARG A 208 2.66 -7.49 -9.29
CA ARG A 208 3.41 -7.80 -10.52
C ARG A 208 2.45 -8.27 -11.61
N ASP A 209 1.51 -9.13 -11.27
CA ASP A 209 0.57 -9.70 -12.24
C ASP A 209 -0.37 -8.61 -12.79
N MET A 210 -0.83 -7.67 -11.94
CA MET A 210 -1.53 -6.46 -12.37
C MET A 210 -0.69 -5.65 -13.37
N ILE A 211 0.58 -5.35 -13.04
CA ILE A 211 1.46 -4.57 -13.92
C ILE A 211 1.62 -5.26 -15.29
N VAL A 212 1.79 -6.58 -15.31
CA VAL A 212 1.99 -7.33 -16.57
C VAL A 212 0.74 -7.28 -17.44
N VAL A 213 -0.46 -7.54 -16.89
CA VAL A 213 -1.70 -7.47 -17.69
C VAL A 213 -1.97 -6.05 -18.19
N HIS A 214 -1.62 -5.01 -17.42
CA HIS A 214 -1.71 -3.61 -17.83
C HIS A 214 -0.74 -3.30 -18.97
N GLN A 215 0.52 -3.76 -18.88
CA GLN A 215 1.51 -3.56 -19.94
C GLN A 215 1.07 -4.21 -21.25
N GLU A 216 0.56 -5.43 -21.19
CA GLU A 216 0.08 -6.17 -22.37
C GLU A 216 -1.15 -5.49 -22.98
N ALA A 217 -2.13 -5.04 -22.16
CA ALA A 217 -3.30 -4.31 -22.61
C ALA A 217 -2.93 -2.97 -23.25
N ALA A 218 -2.04 -2.20 -22.62
CA ALA A 218 -1.56 -0.91 -23.12
C ALA A 218 -0.78 -1.08 -24.44
N ALA A 219 0.09 -2.10 -24.54
CA ALA A 219 0.80 -2.44 -25.78
C ALA A 219 -0.16 -2.81 -26.91
N TYR A 220 -1.20 -3.61 -26.61
CA TYR A 220 -2.24 -3.96 -27.58
C TYR A 220 -2.96 -2.71 -28.10
N ILE A 221 -3.35 -1.79 -27.23
CA ILE A 221 -3.99 -0.53 -27.61
C ILE A 221 -3.04 0.33 -28.44
N ALA A 222 -1.79 0.50 -28.00
CA ALA A 222 -0.79 1.29 -28.72
C ALA A 222 -0.52 0.77 -30.14
N GLN A 223 -0.61 -0.55 -30.34
CA GLN A 223 -0.40 -1.18 -31.64
C GLN A 223 -1.65 -1.12 -32.54
N HIS A 224 -2.85 -1.32 -32.01
CA HIS A 224 -4.06 -1.51 -32.83
C HIS A 224 -4.98 -0.30 -32.85
N TYR A 225 -4.93 0.55 -31.81
CA TYR A 225 -5.83 1.69 -31.60
C TYR A 225 -5.09 2.96 -31.16
N PRO A 226 -3.95 3.33 -31.81
CA PRO A 226 -3.07 4.39 -31.33
C PRO A 226 -3.70 5.79 -31.31
N ASP A 227 -4.74 6.02 -32.09
CA ASP A 227 -5.41 7.32 -32.23
C ASP A 227 -6.82 7.34 -31.58
N ALA A 228 -7.22 6.23 -30.96
CA ALA A 228 -8.50 6.09 -30.28
C ALA A 228 -8.55 6.90 -28.98
N THR A 229 -9.73 7.33 -28.59
CA THR A 229 -10.02 7.79 -27.22
C THR A 229 -10.42 6.59 -26.38
N VAL A 230 -9.67 6.30 -25.32
CA VAL A 230 -9.82 5.10 -24.49
C VAL A 230 -10.55 5.41 -23.21
N LEU A 231 -11.71 4.77 -22.99
CA LEU A 231 -12.39 4.77 -21.69
C LEU A 231 -11.63 3.88 -20.73
N THR A 232 -11.20 4.42 -19.59
CA THR A 232 -10.46 3.64 -18.58
C THR A 232 -10.47 4.31 -17.21
N ALA A 233 -10.02 3.59 -16.17
CA ALA A 233 -9.89 4.11 -14.81
C ALA A 233 -8.41 4.37 -14.45
N TRP A 234 -8.16 4.97 -13.30
CA TRP A 234 -6.82 5.02 -12.71
C TRP A 234 -6.43 3.61 -12.22
N PRO A 235 -5.18 3.12 -12.40
CA PRO A 235 -3.99 3.82 -12.92
C PRO A 235 -3.85 3.84 -14.46
N ALA A 236 -4.59 3.03 -15.21
CA ALA A 236 -4.41 2.90 -16.66
C ALA A 236 -4.63 4.22 -17.41
N ALA A 237 -5.45 5.13 -16.90
CA ALA A 237 -5.57 6.46 -17.48
C ALA A 237 -4.22 7.22 -17.51
N ALA A 238 -3.43 7.13 -16.44
CA ALA A 238 -2.09 7.70 -16.40
C ALA A 238 -1.10 6.91 -17.27
N GLU A 239 -1.17 5.60 -17.26
CA GLU A 239 -0.32 4.68 -18.02
C GLU A 239 -0.44 4.90 -19.53
N LEU A 240 -1.63 5.17 -20.03
CA LEU A 240 -1.89 5.44 -21.46
C LEU A 240 -1.59 6.90 -21.85
N PHE A 241 -1.86 7.85 -20.94
CA PHE A 241 -1.67 9.27 -21.24
C PHE A 241 -0.21 9.72 -21.11
N ARG A 242 0.60 9.05 -20.27
CA ARG A 242 1.97 9.45 -19.90
C ARG A 242 3.01 8.45 -20.42
N PRO A 243 3.65 8.71 -21.58
CA PRO A 243 4.69 7.83 -22.13
C PRO A 243 5.91 7.67 -21.22
N ASP A 244 6.20 8.67 -20.38
CA ASP A 244 7.29 8.62 -19.39
C ASP A 244 7.14 7.51 -18.34
N LEU A 245 5.96 6.92 -18.19
CA LEU A 245 5.73 5.73 -17.35
C LEU A 245 6.12 4.41 -18.02
N GLY A 246 6.42 4.43 -19.32
CA GLY A 246 6.95 3.27 -20.05
C GLY A 246 5.91 2.25 -20.54
N TYR A 247 4.61 2.51 -20.41
CA TYR A 247 3.55 1.61 -20.86
C TYR A 247 3.24 1.80 -22.37
N VAL A 248 3.33 3.03 -22.86
CA VAL A 248 3.05 3.36 -24.26
C VAL A 248 4.15 4.24 -24.85
N PRO A 249 4.45 4.13 -26.17
CA PRO A 249 5.50 4.94 -26.80
C PRO A 249 5.08 6.39 -27.03
N ARG A 250 3.78 6.67 -27.11
CA ARG A 250 3.20 8.01 -27.27
C ARG A 250 1.93 8.16 -26.44
N SER A 251 1.58 9.38 -26.08
CA SER A 251 0.34 9.67 -25.32
C SER A 251 -0.90 9.24 -26.12
N ILE A 252 -1.79 8.52 -25.46
CA ILE A 252 -3.08 8.08 -25.98
C ILE A 252 -4.16 8.88 -25.24
N LYS A 253 -5.20 9.32 -25.95
CA LYS A 253 -6.32 10.06 -25.34
C LYS A 253 -7.11 9.15 -24.43
N VAL A 254 -7.54 9.67 -23.27
CA VAL A 254 -8.31 8.91 -22.31
C VAL A 254 -9.56 9.66 -21.86
N THR A 255 -10.65 8.91 -21.66
CA THR A 255 -11.85 9.34 -20.96
C THR A 255 -11.86 8.61 -19.61
N PRO A 256 -11.67 9.32 -18.47
CA PRO A 256 -11.51 8.67 -17.17
C PRO A 256 -12.85 8.24 -16.56
N LEU A 257 -12.84 7.05 -15.92
CA LEU A 257 -13.85 6.57 -14.96
C LEU A 257 -13.24 6.48 -13.57
N GLU A 258 -14.08 6.41 -12.54
CA GLU A 258 -13.59 6.14 -11.18
C GLU A 258 -13.23 4.67 -10.98
N ASN A 259 -14.07 3.75 -11.47
CA ASN A 259 -13.91 2.30 -11.39
C ASN A 259 -14.85 1.60 -12.40
N PHE A 260 -14.91 0.26 -12.37
CA PHE A 260 -15.78 -0.52 -13.25
C PHE A 260 -16.98 -1.13 -12.53
N THR A 261 -17.50 -0.49 -11.50
CA THR A 261 -18.78 -0.87 -10.86
C THR A 261 -19.96 -0.66 -11.81
N LEU A 262 -21.07 -1.30 -11.52
CA LEU A 262 -22.27 -1.19 -12.36
C LEU A 262 -22.69 0.28 -12.56
N ALA A 263 -22.66 1.09 -11.51
CA ALA A 263 -23.07 2.49 -11.57
C ALA A 263 -22.19 3.32 -12.52
N GLU A 264 -20.86 3.17 -12.43
CA GLU A 264 -19.92 3.92 -13.28
C GLU A 264 -19.99 3.46 -14.73
N VAL A 265 -20.12 2.16 -14.99
CA VAL A 265 -20.28 1.64 -16.36
C VAL A 265 -21.61 2.09 -16.99
N GLN A 266 -22.71 2.12 -16.22
CA GLN A 266 -23.99 2.66 -16.70
C GLN A 266 -23.92 4.15 -17.01
N LYS A 267 -23.18 4.94 -16.21
CA LYS A 267 -22.95 6.35 -16.48
C LYS A 267 -22.16 6.53 -17.79
N ALA A 268 -21.11 5.76 -18.01
CA ALA A 268 -20.36 5.81 -19.27
C ALA A 268 -21.23 5.41 -20.49
N ALA A 269 -22.18 4.48 -20.31
CA ALA A 269 -23.12 4.09 -21.37
C ALA A 269 -24.05 5.23 -21.84
N GLN A 270 -24.23 6.29 -21.02
CA GLN A 270 -25.03 7.46 -21.39
C GLN A 270 -24.29 8.44 -22.32
N GLU A 271 -22.96 8.35 -22.36
CA GLU A 271 -22.10 9.23 -23.14
C GLU A 271 -21.23 8.43 -24.13
N PRO A 272 -21.85 7.64 -25.01
CA PRO A 272 -21.13 6.67 -25.87
C PRO A 272 -20.16 7.32 -26.84
N ASP A 273 -20.37 8.56 -27.24
CA ASP A 273 -19.57 9.26 -28.27
C ASP A 273 -18.23 9.80 -27.71
N GLN A 274 -18.00 9.69 -26.40
CA GLN A 274 -16.77 10.20 -25.77
C GLN A 274 -15.58 9.24 -25.90
N PHE A 275 -15.76 8.00 -26.38
CA PHE A 275 -14.70 7.02 -26.48
C PHE A 275 -14.91 6.03 -27.63
N ASP A 276 -13.83 5.55 -28.20
CA ASP A 276 -13.81 4.59 -29.32
C ASP A 276 -13.48 3.16 -28.87
N THR A 277 -12.73 3.05 -27.77
CA THR A 277 -12.24 1.82 -27.15
C THR A 277 -12.34 1.94 -25.64
N ALA A 278 -12.25 0.81 -24.95
CA ALA A 278 -12.05 0.81 -23.49
C ALA A 278 -10.93 -0.15 -23.10
N MET A 279 -10.15 0.25 -22.09
CA MET A 279 -9.29 -0.63 -21.32
C MET A 279 -9.92 -0.81 -19.96
N VAL A 280 -10.43 -2.00 -19.72
CA VAL A 280 -11.10 -2.36 -18.45
C VAL A 280 -10.27 -3.38 -17.70
N PHE A 281 -10.23 -3.27 -16.38
CA PHE A 281 -9.35 -4.10 -15.55
C PHE A 281 -9.86 -4.15 -14.10
N THR A 282 -9.23 -4.96 -13.26
CA THR A 282 -9.53 -5.07 -11.84
C THR A 282 -9.07 -3.81 -11.11
N THR A 283 -10.00 -2.97 -10.63
CA THR A 283 -9.66 -1.81 -9.77
C THR A 283 -9.69 -2.18 -8.29
N HIS A 284 -10.47 -3.22 -7.93
CA HIS A 284 -10.63 -3.72 -6.57
C HIS A 284 -10.29 -5.21 -6.53
N TYR A 285 -9.02 -5.51 -6.26
CA TYR A 285 -8.59 -6.90 -6.18
C TYR A 285 -9.37 -7.68 -5.12
N THR A 286 -9.92 -8.80 -5.52
CA THR A 286 -10.51 -9.80 -4.64
C THR A 286 -9.99 -11.17 -5.04
N SER A 287 -9.34 -11.86 -4.12
CA SER A 287 -8.74 -13.16 -4.43
C SER A 287 -9.79 -14.12 -5.05
N PRO A 288 -9.41 -14.98 -6.00
CA PRO A 288 -10.36 -15.87 -6.69
C PRO A 288 -11.18 -16.74 -5.73
N ALA A 289 -10.59 -17.18 -4.62
CA ALA A 289 -11.27 -17.96 -3.60
C ALA A 289 -12.34 -17.15 -2.87
N LEU A 290 -12.02 -15.92 -2.46
CA LEU A 290 -12.95 -15.02 -1.77
C LEU A 290 -14.07 -14.57 -2.70
N SER A 291 -13.74 -14.20 -3.94
CA SER A 291 -14.71 -13.83 -4.97
C SER A 291 -15.74 -14.95 -5.19
N ARG A 292 -15.27 -16.20 -5.37
CA ARG A 292 -16.12 -17.37 -5.51
C ARG A 292 -17.03 -17.57 -4.29
N TYR A 293 -16.47 -17.45 -3.09
CA TYR A 293 -17.26 -17.57 -1.85
C TYR A 293 -18.36 -16.52 -1.78
N LEU A 294 -18.06 -15.24 -2.05
CA LEU A 294 -19.02 -14.14 -2.00
C LEU A 294 -20.14 -14.29 -3.05
N LEU A 295 -19.81 -14.74 -4.26
CA LEU A 295 -20.77 -15.03 -5.32
C LEU A 295 -21.71 -16.20 -4.97
N THR A 296 -21.23 -17.20 -4.25
CA THR A 296 -22.06 -18.33 -3.79
C THR A 296 -22.91 -18.01 -2.56
N HIS A 297 -22.64 -16.88 -1.88
CA HIS A 297 -23.38 -16.42 -0.71
C HIS A 297 -23.96 -15.00 -0.90
N PRO A 298 -24.76 -14.76 -1.97
CA PRO A 298 -25.22 -13.40 -2.34
C PRO A 298 -26.14 -12.77 -1.27
N ASN A 299 -26.84 -13.59 -0.47
CA ASN A 299 -27.74 -13.12 0.59
C ASN A 299 -27.03 -12.73 1.88
N SER A 300 -25.74 -13.04 2.03
CA SER A 300 -24.94 -12.56 3.16
C SER A 300 -24.74 -11.04 3.06
N ARG A 301 -24.52 -10.37 4.21
CA ARG A 301 -24.21 -8.93 4.20
C ARG A 301 -23.02 -8.63 3.28
N ARG A 302 -21.93 -9.38 3.42
CA ARG A 302 -20.72 -9.23 2.59
C ARG A 302 -20.96 -9.56 1.12
N GLY A 303 -21.80 -10.55 0.82
CA GLY A 303 -22.16 -10.89 -0.57
C GLY A 303 -22.93 -9.77 -1.25
N ARG A 304 -23.86 -9.11 -0.55
CA ARG A 304 -24.58 -7.94 -1.08
C ARG A 304 -23.67 -6.73 -1.29
N GLU A 305 -22.82 -6.40 -0.32
CA GLU A 305 -21.82 -5.33 -0.44
C GLU A 305 -20.89 -5.61 -1.64
N TYR A 306 -20.38 -6.82 -1.76
CA TYR A 306 -19.53 -7.22 -2.89
C TYR A 306 -20.26 -7.10 -4.24
N ALA A 307 -21.52 -7.50 -4.33
CA ALA A 307 -22.27 -7.42 -5.58
C ALA A 307 -22.45 -5.98 -6.09
N THR A 308 -22.50 -4.98 -5.18
CA THR A 308 -22.65 -3.56 -5.53
C THR A 308 -21.31 -2.85 -5.78
N GLU A 309 -20.25 -3.29 -5.12
CA GLU A 309 -18.94 -2.61 -5.12
C GLU A 309 -17.89 -3.29 -6.02
N ARG A 310 -18.15 -4.51 -6.48
CA ARG A 310 -17.20 -5.21 -7.36
C ARG A 310 -17.11 -4.56 -8.73
N ASP A 311 -15.94 -4.68 -9.33
CA ASP A 311 -15.80 -4.45 -10.76
C ASP A 311 -16.60 -5.48 -11.54
N LEU A 312 -17.32 -5.03 -12.56
CA LEU A 312 -17.98 -5.90 -13.52
C LEU A 312 -16.93 -6.65 -14.34
N ARG A 313 -17.22 -7.91 -14.67
CA ARG A 313 -16.34 -8.69 -15.56
C ARG A 313 -16.37 -8.14 -16.99
N PRO A 314 -15.32 -8.33 -17.79
CA PRO A 314 -15.23 -7.79 -19.16
C PRO A 314 -16.45 -8.06 -20.03
N ARG A 315 -17.07 -9.25 -19.91
CA ARG A 315 -18.29 -9.60 -20.66
C ARG A 315 -19.51 -8.79 -20.20
N GLU A 316 -19.65 -8.51 -18.91
CA GLU A 316 -20.73 -7.70 -18.37
C GLU A 316 -20.59 -6.24 -18.86
N ILE A 317 -19.37 -5.70 -18.81
CA ILE A 317 -19.08 -4.35 -19.31
C ILE A 317 -19.33 -4.27 -20.81
N ALA A 318 -18.86 -5.25 -21.59
CA ALA A 318 -19.07 -5.32 -23.03
C ALA A 318 -20.57 -5.35 -23.39
N SER A 319 -21.38 -6.06 -22.61
CA SER A 319 -22.83 -6.10 -22.80
C SER A 319 -23.50 -4.76 -22.54
N ILE A 320 -23.12 -4.04 -21.47
CA ILE A 320 -23.71 -2.74 -21.09
C ILE A 320 -23.28 -1.63 -22.07
N LEU A 321 -22.01 -1.63 -22.46
CA LEU A 321 -21.46 -0.62 -23.36
C LEU A 321 -21.65 -0.95 -24.85
N HIS A 322 -22.26 -2.10 -25.17
CA HIS A 322 -22.42 -2.61 -26.55
C HIS A 322 -21.10 -2.74 -27.30
N GLY A 323 -20.05 -3.18 -26.59
CA GLY A 323 -18.69 -3.38 -27.14
C GLY A 323 -18.38 -4.85 -27.42
N THR A 324 -17.29 -5.07 -28.17
CA THR A 324 -16.73 -6.40 -28.44
C THR A 324 -15.37 -6.51 -27.77
N ILE A 325 -15.15 -7.57 -27.00
CA ILE A 325 -13.82 -7.87 -26.42
C ILE A 325 -12.88 -8.27 -27.56
N VAL A 326 -11.81 -7.52 -27.75
CA VAL A 326 -10.81 -7.76 -28.80
C VAL A 326 -9.49 -8.30 -28.24
N TRP A 327 -9.26 -8.12 -26.97
CA TRP A 327 -8.13 -8.66 -26.21
C TRP A 327 -8.53 -8.85 -24.76
N GLN A 328 -8.03 -9.89 -24.09
CA GLN A 328 -8.21 -10.14 -22.66
C GLN A 328 -7.10 -11.04 -22.15
N ASP A 329 -6.60 -10.75 -20.93
CA ASP A 329 -5.75 -11.64 -20.15
C ASP A 329 -6.14 -11.60 -18.66
N GLU A 330 -5.85 -12.68 -17.92
CA GLU A 330 -6.10 -12.80 -16.49
C GLU A 330 -4.97 -13.60 -15.83
N ARG A 331 -4.42 -13.04 -14.72
CA ARG A 331 -3.33 -13.62 -13.93
C ARG A 331 -3.68 -13.55 -12.45
N ASP A 332 -3.84 -14.69 -11.80
CA ASP A 332 -4.16 -14.83 -10.36
C ASP A 332 -5.28 -13.90 -9.85
N GLY A 333 -6.31 -13.72 -10.69
CA GLY A 333 -7.48 -12.88 -10.37
C GLY A 333 -7.35 -11.40 -10.75
N GLU A 334 -6.17 -10.94 -11.16
CA GLU A 334 -5.97 -9.68 -11.85
C GLU A 334 -6.28 -9.88 -13.33
N TRP A 335 -7.14 -9.08 -13.88
CA TRP A 335 -7.55 -9.19 -15.28
C TRP A 335 -7.57 -7.82 -15.95
N ALA A 336 -7.27 -7.81 -17.24
CA ALA A 336 -7.51 -6.65 -18.09
C ALA A 336 -8.11 -7.11 -19.43
N ALA A 337 -8.90 -6.23 -20.04
CA ALA A 337 -9.46 -6.47 -21.36
C ALA A 337 -9.56 -5.18 -22.16
N VAL A 338 -9.46 -5.31 -23.47
CA VAL A 338 -9.68 -4.22 -24.42
C VAL A 338 -10.98 -4.45 -25.17
N LEU A 339 -11.85 -3.46 -25.10
CA LEU A 339 -13.15 -3.45 -25.79
C LEU A 339 -13.09 -2.50 -26.98
N ARG A 340 -13.67 -2.92 -28.11
CA ARG A 340 -13.87 -2.09 -29.29
C ARG A 340 -15.35 -1.78 -29.44
N PHE A 341 -15.68 -0.53 -29.81
CA PHE A 341 -17.03 -0.06 -30.09
C PHE A 341 -17.19 0.22 -31.58
N ASN A 342 -18.15 -0.42 -32.26
CA ASN A 342 -18.37 -0.29 -33.71
C ASN A 342 -19.21 0.96 -34.06
N ARG A 343 -18.92 2.11 -33.46
CA ARG A 343 -19.73 3.34 -33.59
C ARG A 343 -19.26 4.32 -34.67
N SER A 344 -18.16 4.03 -35.36
CA SER A 344 -17.40 5.04 -36.08
C SER A 344 -17.82 5.31 -37.52
N TYR A 345 -18.86 4.74 -38.05
CA TYR A 345 -19.19 4.99 -39.47
C TYR A 345 -20.55 5.65 -39.70
N GLU A 346 -21.57 5.44 -38.87
CA GLU A 346 -22.91 5.98 -39.15
C GLU A 346 -23.10 7.44 -38.72
N ALA A 347 -22.41 7.91 -37.67
CA ALA A 347 -22.55 9.28 -37.17
C ALA A 347 -21.78 10.34 -37.99
N ARG A 348 -20.78 9.94 -38.80
CA ARG A 348 -20.05 10.86 -39.68
C ARG A 348 -20.64 11.00 -41.08
N VAL A 349 -21.66 10.26 -41.41
CA VAL A 349 -22.23 10.22 -42.77
C VAL A 349 -23.61 10.88 -42.88
N LEU A 350 -24.18 11.35 -41.78
CA LEU A 350 -25.38 12.18 -41.87
C LEU A 350 -24.95 13.62 -42.24
N PRO A 351 -25.26 14.11 -43.44
CA PRO A 351 -25.06 15.51 -43.80
C PRO A 351 -25.92 16.37 -42.86
N SER A 352 -25.31 17.39 -42.30
CA SER A 352 -26.01 18.40 -41.51
C SER A 352 -27.27 18.87 -42.26
N PRO A 353 -28.47 18.79 -41.64
CA PRO A 353 -29.70 19.22 -42.32
C PRO A 353 -29.88 20.74 -42.43
N PHE A 354 -28.83 21.51 -42.13
CA PHE A 354 -28.84 22.98 -42.27
C PHE A 354 -27.71 23.45 -43.20
N SER A 355 -28.00 23.39 -44.48
CA SER A 355 -27.38 24.29 -45.46
C SER A 355 -28.39 25.47 -45.67
N PRO A 356 -28.15 26.68 -45.18
CA PRO A 356 -28.98 27.80 -45.54
C PRO A 356 -28.70 28.16 -46.99
N HIS A 357 -29.68 27.96 -47.84
CA HIS A 357 -29.75 28.61 -49.14
C HIS A 357 -29.75 30.11 -48.95
N ARG A 358 -28.84 30.75 -49.65
CA ARG A 358 -28.65 32.14 -50.09
C ARG A 358 -27.60 32.95 -49.33
#